data_6bb42131de360b03754034998d8c1cb2
#
_entry.id   6bb42131de360b03754034998d8c1cb2
#
_cell.length_a   1.000
_cell.length_b   1.000
_cell.length_c   1.000
_cell.angle_alpha   90.00
_cell.angle_beta   90.00
_cell.angle_gamma   90.00
#
_symmetry.space_group_name_H-M   'P 1'
#
loop_
_entity.id
_entity.type
_entity.pdbx_description
1 polymer ?
#
loop_
_entity_poly.entity_id
_entity_poly.type
_entity_poly.pdbx_seq_one_letter_code
_entity_poly.pdbx_strand_id
1 'polypeptide(L)'
;MTLRTAGSMLVVFLWSVAVVLGQNGWSVTYTTQSICVLKGSTVKLTCSFRYPRGHKVTSNFWFTKMETEDIGLDPEYAGHVEYHGDKEKDCTLRITDLRERDSSTYRFRLLTDQEGGTYTGSPGVTLSVTGLQVKVTDGHQDKTLTCSTTCTLTDNPTYIWYKNGQHLDESTSPQYKDPVYSNYEDSYSCAVKGHDDLHSPAVCVQGQDCSRVTYTKRRICVLKGSTVDISCTYVGYYSTTSTFWFRSDKSTPEDLTRDPGYTGRVEYTGTYKGPFTLRISDLIEEDSAEYRFTFKTYYFEWGHSFPGTTMSVTGNTTLYDTTLYHIELQEKINEPSC
;
A
#
# COMPACT_ATOMS: atom_id res chain seq x y z
N MET A 1 53.31 44.39 22.37
CA MET A 1 52.13 43.74 22.86
C MET A 1 50.94 44.17 21.98
N THR A 2 50.59 43.43 20.97
CA THR A 2 49.49 43.76 20.05
C THR A 2 48.50 42.62 20.08
N LEU A 3 47.35 42.89 20.71
CA LEU A 3 46.19 41.99 20.68
C LEU A 3 45.59 42.01 19.26
N ARG A 4 45.49 40.85 18.64
CA ARG A 4 44.66 40.63 17.46
C ARG A 4 43.31 40.08 17.92
N THR A 5 42.26 40.84 17.73
CA THR A 5 40.88 40.43 17.86
C THR A 5 40.47 39.64 16.60
N ALA A 6 40.13 38.36 16.75
CA ALA A 6 39.53 37.56 15.70
C ALA A 6 38.05 37.89 15.60
N GLY A 7 37.65 38.56 14.53
CA GLY A 7 36.27 38.81 14.21
C GLY A 7 35.62 37.53 13.64
N SER A 8 34.64 36.99 14.33
CA SER A 8 33.79 35.89 13.88
C SER A 8 32.80 36.42 12.86
N MET A 9 32.99 36.09 11.57
CA MET A 9 32.00 36.36 10.54
C MET A 9 30.87 35.33 10.63
N LEU A 10 29.74 35.77 11.19
CA LEU A 10 28.48 35.05 11.11
C LEU A 10 27.96 35.14 9.66
N VAL A 11 28.12 34.06 8.90
CA VAL A 11 27.49 33.93 7.60
C VAL A 11 26.03 33.51 7.84
N VAL A 12 25.16 34.51 7.80
CA VAL A 12 23.69 34.28 7.78
C VAL A 12 23.33 33.82 6.38
N PHE A 13 23.09 32.55 6.21
CA PHE A 13 22.43 32.02 5.01
C PHE A 13 20.95 32.46 5.03
N LEU A 14 20.67 33.58 4.38
CA LEU A 14 19.33 33.96 3.99
C LEU A 14 18.87 32.97 2.90
N TRP A 15 18.06 32.01 3.29
CA TRP A 15 17.27 31.25 2.34
C TRP A 15 16.28 32.23 1.71
N SER A 16 16.63 32.78 0.56
CA SER A 16 15.68 33.47 -0.29
C SER A 16 14.70 32.41 -0.84
N VAL A 17 13.53 32.36 -0.25
CA VAL A 17 12.36 31.74 -0.88
C VAL A 17 12.10 32.57 -2.13
N ALA A 18 12.57 32.09 -3.27
CA ALA A 18 12.18 32.65 -4.56
C ALA A 18 10.71 32.36 -4.74
N VAL A 19 9.87 33.30 -4.34
CA VAL A 19 8.48 33.35 -4.77
C VAL A 19 8.56 33.61 -6.27
N VAL A 20 8.50 32.55 -7.06
CA VAL A 20 8.25 32.65 -8.50
C VAL A 20 6.84 33.21 -8.62
N LEU A 21 6.74 34.53 -8.72
CA LEU A 21 5.51 35.21 -9.12
C LEU A 21 5.14 34.66 -10.49
N GLY A 22 4.11 33.82 -10.54
CA GLY A 22 3.62 33.22 -11.77
C GLY A 22 3.35 34.33 -12.79
N GLN A 23 3.94 34.19 -13.97
CA GLN A 23 3.71 35.12 -15.07
C GLN A 23 2.20 35.21 -15.32
N ASN A 24 1.66 36.43 -15.31
CA ASN A 24 0.30 36.77 -15.70
C ASN A 24 -0.86 36.19 -14.85
N GLY A 25 -0.68 36.06 -13.55
CA GLY A 25 -1.80 35.67 -12.64
C GLY A 25 -2.09 34.18 -12.56
N TRP A 26 -1.30 33.34 -13.23
CA TRP A 26 -1.37 31.89 -13.11
C TRP A 26 -0.41 31.38 -12.06
N SER A 27 -0.87 30.48 -11.21
CA SER A 27 0.01 29.73 -10.30
C SER A 27 -0.61 28.40 -9.88
N VAL A 28 0.22 27.39 -9.68
CA VAL A 28 -0.08 26.13 -8.97
C VAL A 28 0.99 25.95 -7.92
N THR A 29 0.58 25.82 -6.68
CA THR A 29 1.50 25.60 -5.53
C THR A 29 1.20 24.25 -4.92
N TYR A 30 2.18 23.37 -4.94
CA TYR A 30 2.11 22.04 -4.32
C TYR A 30 2.52 22.12 -2.85
N THR A 31 1.79 21.41 -1.99
CA THR A 31 2.08 21.39 -0.54
C THR A 31 3.43 20.72 -0.26
N THR A 32 3.76 19.68 -1.02
CA THR A 32 5.03 18.96 -0.95
C THR A 32 5.56 18.69 -2.35
N GLN A 33 6.88 18.55 -2.47
CA GLN A 33 7.51 18.23 -3.77
C GLN A 33 7.87 16.77 -3.92
N SER A 34 8.01 16.03 -2.81
CA SER A 34 8.27 14.59 -2.83
C SER A 34 7.60 13.90 -1.65
N ILE A 35 7.09 12.71 -1.90
CA ILE A 35 6.41 11.84 -0.93
C ILE A 35 6.93 10.43 -1.14
N CYS A 36 7.34 9.77 -0.05
CA CYS A 36 7.68 8.36 -0.05
C CYS A 36 6.69 7.62 0.85
N VAL A 37 5.98 6.63 0.30
CA VAL A 37 4.92 5.89 0.99
C VAL A 37 5.00 4.40 0.72
N LEU A 38 4.38 3.61 1.59
CA LEU A 38 4.33 2.17 1.43
C LEU A 38 3.34 1.74 0.34
N LYS A 39 3.69 0.70 -0.39
CA LYS A 39 2.80 -0.03 -1.29
C LYS A 39 1.54 -0.47 -0.53
N GLY A 40 0.36 -0.32 -1.14
CA GLY A 40 -0.93 -0.64 -0.53
C GLY A 40 -1.50 0.46 0.37
N SER A 41 -0.75 1.53 0.65
CA SER A 41 -1.26 2.67 1.41
C SER A 41 -2.08 3.64 0.54
N THR A 42 -2.59 4.69 1.17
CA THR A 42 -3.31 5.78 0.52
C THR A 42 -2.52 7.07 0.64
N VAL A 43 -2.45 7.86 -0.43
CA VAL A 43 -1.81 9.18 -0.42
C VAL A 43 -2.79 10.26 -0.85
N LYS A 44 -2.59 11.47 -0.33
CA LYS A 44 -3.24 12.69 -0.82
C LYS A 44 -2.19 13.62 -1.39
N LEU A 45 -2.30 13.93 -2.69
CA LEU A 45 -1.52 14.95 -3.37
C LEU A 45 -2.32 16.24 -3.34
N THR A 46 -1.78 17.27 -2.68
CA THR A 46 -2.51 18.50 -2.44
C THR A 46 -1.81 19.67 -3.12
N CYS A 47 -2.58 20.48 -3.83
CA CYS A 47 -2.11 21.74 -4.37
C CYS A 47 -3.18 22.83 -4.24
N SER A 48 -2.75 24.05 -4.46
CA SER A 48 -3.64 25.20 -4.63
C SER A 48 -3.29 25.91 -5.93
N PHE A 49 -4.29 26.50 -6.58
CA PHE A 49 -4.09 27.19 -7.85
C PHE A 49 -4.75 28.57 -7.89
N ARG A 50 -4.25 29.40 -8.79
CA ARG A 50 -4.81 30.71 -9.11
C ARG A 50 -4.77 30.90 -10.62
N TYR A 51 -5.72 31.68 -11.12
CA TYR A 51 -5.83 32.04 -12.54
C TYR A 51 -6.25 33.51 -12.70
N PRO A 52 -6.03 34.14 -13.86
CA PRO A 52 -6.35 35.55 -14.10
C PRO A 52 -7.84 35.85 -13.98
N ARG A 53 -8.17 37.08 -13.57
CA ARG A 53 -9.56 37.53 -13.57
C ARG A 53 -10.15 37.51 -14.98
N GLY A 54 -11.41 37.11 -15.09
CA GLY A 54 -12.12 36.99 -16.38
C GLY A 54 -12.03 35.63 -17.06
N HIS A 55 -11.15 34.74 -16.57
CA HIS A 55 -11.13 33.33 -16.97
C HIS A 55 -12.16 32.53 -16.18
N LYS A 56 -12.75 31.53 -16.81
CA LYS A 56 -13.61 30.53 -16.16
C LYS A 56 -13.00 29.14 -16.33
N VAL A 57 -12.82 28.41 -15.26
CA VAL A 57 -12.31 27.03 -15.31
C VAL A 57 -13.30 26.13 -16.04
N THR A 58 -12.86 25.50 -17.10
CA THR A 58 -13.64 24.53 -17.88
C THR A 58 -13.31 23.10 -17.46
N SER A 59 -12.03 22.82 -17.19
CA SER A 59 -11.56 21.51 -16.73
C SER A 59 -10.29 21.67 -15.90
N ASN A 60 -10.09 20.73 -14.99
CA ASN A 60 -8.82 20.56 -14.28
C ASN A 60 -8.60 19.08 -13.99
N PHE A 61 -7.34 18.66 -14.00
CA PHE A 61 -7.00 17.27 -13.76
C PHE A 61 -5.53 17.10 -13.38
N TRP A 62 -5.22 15.94 -12.81
CA TRP A 62 -3.88 15.49 -12.58
C TRP A 62 -3.44 14.55 -13.71
N PHE A 63 -2.16 14.58 -14.01
CA PHE A 63 -1.52 13.71 -14.99
C PHE A 63 -0.11 13.34 -14.52
N THR A 64 0.46 12.30 -15.07
CA THR A 64 1.82 11.87 -14.75
C THR A 64 2.82 12.39 -15.79
N LYS A 65 4.11 12.35 -15.45
CA LYS A 65 5.16 12.70 -16.40
C LYS A 65 5.20 11.77 -17.62
N MET A 66 4.75 10.53 -17.43
CA MET A 66 4.75 9.51 -18.49
C MET A 66 3.53 9.65 -19.39
N GLU A 67 2.40 10.10 -18.85
CA GLU A 67 1.13 10.26 -19.55
C GLU A 67 0.58 11.66 -19.33
N THR A 68 0.26 12.37 -20.42
CA THR A 68 -0.18 13.76 -20.38
C THR A 68 -1.69 13.93 -20.32
N GLU A 69 -2.42 12.82 -20.25
CA GLU A 69 -3.87 12.78 -20.14
C GLU A 69 -4.33 12.70 -18.68
N ASP A 70 -5.60 12.90 -18.45
CA ASP A 70 -6.23 12.84 -17.13
C ASP A 70 -6.14 11.42 -16.56
N ILE A 71 -5.45 11.25 -15.43
CA ILE A 71 -5.31 9.95 -14.78
C ILE A 71 -6.66 9.38 -14.28
N GLY A 72 -7.67 10.22 -14.07
CA GLY A 72 -9.02 9.78 -13.72
C GLY A 72 -9.72 9.04 -14.85
N LEU A 73 -9.23 9.19 -16.09
CA LEU A 73 -9.73 8.48 -17.28
C LEU A 73 -8.87 7.24 -17.63
N ASP A 74 -7.73 7.09 -16.98
CA ASP A 74 -6.85 5.95 -17.21
C ASP A 74 -7.43 4.68 -16.57
N PRO A 75 -7.68 3.60 -17.36
CA PRO A 75 -8.19 2.33 -16.84
C PRO A 75 -7.31 1.72 -15.73
N GLU A 76 -6.00 2.00 -15.71
CA GLU A 76 -5.10 1.51 -14.67
C GLU A 76 -5.35 2.12 -13.30
N TYR A 77 -5.92 3.35 -13.26
CA TYR A 77 -6.31 4.07 -12.05
C TYR A 77 -7.80 3.93 -11.72
N ALA A 78 -8.58 3.20 -12.52
CA ALA A 78 -10.01 3.02 -12.27
C ALA A 78 -10.28 2.46 -10.87
N GLY A 79 -11.10 3.17 -10.09
CA GLY A 79 -11.41 2.83 -8.70
C GLY A 79 -10.31 3.11 -7.66
N HIS A 80 -9.15 3.62 -8.09
CA HIS A 80 -8.01 3.92 -7.21
C HIS A 80 -7.78 5.41 -7.00
N VAL A 81 -8.36 6.29 -7.84
CA VAL A 81 -8.19 7.74 -7.75
C VAL A 81 -9.51 8.44 -7.50
N GLU A 82 -9.45 9.47 -6.66
CA GLU A 82 -10.58 10.33 -6.32
C GLU A 82 -10.13 11.79 -6.34
N TYR A 83 -10.87 12.65 -7.03
CA TYR A 83 -10.69 14.09 -7.00
C TYR A 83 -11.50 14.69 -5.87
N HIS A 84 -10.82 15.31 -4.90
CA HIS A 84 -11.44 15.98 -3.74
C HIS A 84 -11.37 17.51 -3.82
N GLY A 85 -10.72 18.03 -4.83
CA GLY A 85 -10.58 19.48 -5.05
C GLY A 85 -11.87 20.17 -5.47
N ASP A 86 -11.87 21.49 -5.36
CA ASP A 86 -12.88 22.35 -5.94
C ASP A 86 -12.42 22.89 -7.31
N LYS A 87 -13.31 23.60 -8.04
CA LYS A 87 -12.95 24.24 -9.31
C LYS A 87 -12.37 25.64 -9.11
N GLU A 88 -12.19 26.09 -7.88
CA GLU A 88 -11.83 27.47 -7.57
C GLU A 88 -10.40 27.63 -7.06
N LYS A 89 -9.95 26.76 -6.15
CA LYS A 89 -8.66 26.93 -5.47
C LYS A 89 -7.95 25.63 -5.04
N ASP A 90 -8.69 24.55 -4.81
CA ASP A 90 -8.17 23.29 -4.28
C ASP A 90 -8.11 22.24 -5.38
N CYS A 91 -6.99 21.53 -5.43
CA CYS A 91 -6.70 20.48 -6.40
C CYS A 91 -6.22 19.19 -5.72
N THR A 92 -6.89 18.77 -4.68
CA THR A 92 -6.52 17.54 -3.96
C THR A 92 -6.90 16.30 -4.76
N LEU A 93 -5.92 15.42 -4.96
CA LEU A 93 -6.06 14.09 -5.51
C LEU A 93 -5.79 13.05 -4.42
N ARG A 94 -6.67 12.08 -4.26
CA ARG A 94 -6.48 10.91 -3.40
C ARG A 94 -6.21 9.70 -4.26
N ILE A 95 -5.14 8.97 -3.97
CA ILE A 95 -4.79 7.70 -4.62
C ILE A 95 -4.77 6.62 -3.54
N THR A 96 -5.52 5.55 -3.74
CA THR A 96 -5.67 4.43 -2.81
C THR A 96 -4.98 3.18 -3.35
N ASP A 97 -4.68 2.22 -2.46
CA ASP A 97 -4.05 0.93 -2.80
C ASP A 97 -2.83 1.09 -3.72
N LEU A 98 -1.92 1.95 -3.31
CA LEU A 98 -0.74 2.33 -4.08
C LEU A 98 0.11 1.13 -4.48
N ARG A 99 0.54 1.13 -5.73
CA ARG A 99 1.40 0.12 -6.35
C ARG A 99 2.76 0.73 -6.69
N GLU A 100 3.82 -0.06 -6.78
CA GLU A 100 5.15 0.46 -7.12
C GLU A 100 5.18 1.17 -8.48
N ARG A 101 4.34 0.75 -9.43
CA ARG A 101 4.17 1.39 -10.74
C ARG A 101 3.55 2.80 -10.68
N ASP A 102 2.86 3.14 -9.57
CA ASP A 102 2.31 4.48 -9.36
C ASP A 102 3.40 5.50 -9.00
N SER A 103 4.64 5.05 -8.84
CA SER A 103 5.79 5.93 -8.64
C SER A 103 6.03 6.79 -9.88
N SER A 104 5.72 8.07 -9.78
CA SER A 104 5.84 9.05 -10.88
C SER A 104 5.90 10.47 -10.34
N THR A 105 6.13 11.43 -11.23
CA THR A 105 5.91 12.85 -10.94
C THR A 105 4.51 13.25 -11.43
N TYR A 106 3.66 13.58 -10.48
CA TYR A 106 2.29 14.03 -10.72
C TYR A 106 2.24 15.54 -10.88
N ARG A 107 1.52 16.02 -11.90
CA ARG A 107 1.33 17.43 -12.17
C ARG A 107 -0.14 17.75 -12.34
N PHE A 108 -0.52 18.95 -11.93
CA PHE A 108 -1.88 19.45 -12.09
C PHE A 108 -1.96 20.37 -13.29
N ARG A 109 -3.01 20.20 -14.10
CA ARG A 109 -3.32 21.02 -15.26
C ARG A 109 -4.67 21.69 -15.10
N LEU A 110 -4.73 22.94 -15.48
CA LEU A 110 -5.91 23.79 -15.44
C LEU A 110 -6.23 24.29 -16.87
N LEU A 111 -7.47 24.17 -17.28
CA LEU A 111 -7.98 24.67 -18.55
C LEU A 111 -9.11 25.68 -18.29
N THR A 112 -9.13 26.75 -19.08
CA THR A 112 -10.18 27.78 -19.00
C THR A 112 -10.81 28.03 -20.36
N ASP A 113 -11.89 28.80 -20.37
CA ASP A 113 -12.68 29.17 -21.54
C ASP A 113 -12.00 30.16 -22.49
N GLN A 114 -10.86 30.72 -22.12
CA GLN A 114 -10.15 31.71 -22.95
C GLN A 114 -9.10 31.03 -23.84
N GLU A 115 -8.87 31.59 -25.04
CA GLU A 115 -7.80 31.15 -25.92
C GLU A 115 -6.44 31.25 -25.21
N GLY A 116 -5.64 30.17 -25.25
CA GLY A 116 -4.39 30.07 -24.48
C GLY A 116 -4.57 29.87 -23.00
N GLY A 117 -5.80 29.63 -22.53
CA GLY A 117 -6.13 29.44 -21.09
C GLY A 117 -5.78 28.07 -20.53
N THR A 118 -4.58 27.57 -20.82
CA THR A 118 -4.06 26.31 -20.26
C THR A 118 -2.84 26.58 -19.41
N TYR A 119 -2.83 26.07 -18.18
CA TYR A 119 -1.68 26.18 -17.29
C TYR A 119 -1.35 24.84 -16.61
N THR A 120 -0.07 24.52 -16.57
CA THR A 120 0.43 23.32 -15.93
C THR A 120 1.35 23.70 -14.76
N GLY A 121 1.06 23.17 -13.60
CA GLY A 121 1.91 23.35 -12.41
C GLY A 121 3.28 22.70 -12.57
N SER A 122 4.33 23.39 -12.14
CA SER A 122 5.70 22.91 -12.10
C SER A 122 6.30 23.19 -10.72
N PRO A 123 7.15 22.29 -10.18
CA PRO A 123 7.68 21.06 -10.77
C PRO A 123 6.72 19.86 -10.72
N GLY A 124 5.69 19.88 -9.89
CA GLY A 124 4.82 18.76 -9.57
C GLY A 124 5.18 18.12 -8.22
N VAL A 125 4.59 16.96 -7.95
CA VAL A 125 4.85 16.13 -6.77
C VAL A 125 5.45 14.80 -7.23
N THR A 126 6.64 14.47 -6.77
CA THR A 126 7.25 13.17 -7.00
C THR A 126 6.77 12.19 -5.94
N LEU A 127 5.98 11.21 -6.35
CA LEU A 127 5.53 10.10 -5.53
C LEU A 127 6.47 8.91 -5.74
N SER A 128 6.99 8.37 -4.63
CA SER A 128 7.76 7.13 -4.60
C SER A 128 7.03 6.10 -3.74
N VAL A 129 6.63 5.00 -4.34
CA VAL A 129 5.95 3.90 -3.66
C VAL A 129 6.96 2.77 -3.44
N THR A 130 7.08 2.31 -2.21
CA THR A 130 8.08 1.32 -1.80
C THR A 130 7.46 0.20 -0.98
N GLY A 131 8.01 -1.01 -1.11
CA GLY A 131 7.75 -2.11 -0.19
C GLY A 131 8.75 -2.12 0.96
N LEU A 132 8.36 -2.75 2.08
CA LEU A 132 9.28 -3.06 3.16
C LEU A 132 10.12 -4.29 2.80
N GLN A 133 11.39 -4.26 3.21
CA GLN A 133 12.32 -5.38 3.06
C GLN A 133 13.14 -5.56 4.34
N VAL A 134 13.41 -6.80 4.71
CA VAL A 134 14.36 -7.12 5.77
C VAL A 134 15.69 -7.50 5.15
N LYS A 135 16.75 -6.79 5.57
CA LYS A 135 18.14 -7.14 5.24
C LYS A 135 18.79 -7.78 6.44
N VAL A 136 19.42 -8.93 6.23
CA VAL A 136 20.17 -9.66 7.25
C VAL A 136 21.65 -9.36 7.08
N THR A 137 22.33 -8.93 8.17
CA THR A 137 23.78 -8.73 8.21
C THR A 137 24.38 -9.53 9.35
N ASP A 138 25.47 -10.25 9.05
CA ASP A 138 26.18 -11.05 10.03
C ASP A 138 27.00 -10.15 10.97
N GLY A 139 26.86 -10.36 12.28
CA GLY A 139 27.71 -9.82 13.32
C GLY A 139 28.60 -10.89 13.95
N HIS A 140 29.47 -10.51 14.90
CA HIS A 140 30.39 -11.43 15.57
C HIS A 140 29.67 -12.47 16.46
N GLN A 141 28.57 -12.10 17.10
CA GLN A 141 27.82 -12.91 18.04
C GLN A 141 26.31 -12.85 17.86
N ASP A 142 25.84 -12.04 16.91
CA ASP A 142 24.43 -11.85 16.59
C ASP A 142 24.25 -11.58 15.09
N LYS A 143 23.03 -11.69 14.62
CA LYS A 143 22.64 -11.20 13.29
C LYS A 143 21.82 -9.94 13.46
N THR A 144 22.13 -8.93 12.70
CA THR A 144 21.36 -7.69 12.67
C THR A 144 20.39 -7.73 11.51
N LEU A 145 19.10 -7.60 11.83
CA LEU A 145 18.01 -7.46 10.88
C LEU A 145 17.69 -5.98 10.71
N THR A 146 17.65 -5.49 9.49
CA THR A 146 17.31 -4.09 9.19
C THR A 146 16.06 -4.04 8.32
N CYS A 147 15.00 -3.41 8.84
CA CYS A 147 13.81 -3.09 8.09
C CYS A 147 14.08 -1.86 7.22
N SER A 148 13.97 -1.98 5.91
CA SER A 148 14.37 -0.95 4.97
C SER A 148 13.37 -0.77 3.83
N THR A 149 13.42 0.40 3.23
CA THR A 149 12.64 0.83 2.06
C THR A 149 13.59 1.38 1.01
N THR A 150 13.14 1.51 -0.23
CA THR A 150 13.95 2.08 -1.34
C THR A 150 14.04 3.60 -1.29
N CYS A 151 13.11 4.26 -0.58
CA CYS A 151 13.12 5.70 -0.31
C CYS A 151 12.84 5.96 1.18
N THR A 152 13.19 7.11 1.69
CA THR A 152 12.92 7.47 3.09
C THR A 152 11.44 7.82 3.26
N LEU A 153 10.73 7.06 4.10
CA LEU A 153 9.32 7.31 4.41
C LEU A 153 9.13 8.70 5.03
N THR A 154 8.07 9.37 4.63
CA THR A 154 7.85 10.80 4.94
C THR A 154 7.58 11.06 6.42
N ASP A 155 6.98 10.12 7.16
CA ASP A 155 6.41 10.35 8.49
C ASP A 155 7.23 9.75 9.66
N ASN A 156 8.54 9.60 9.54
CA ASN A 156 9.41 9.02 10.59
C ASN A 156 8.78 7.76 11.23
N PRO A 157 8.73 6.65 10.53
CA PRO A 157 7.94 5.49 10.92
C PRO A 157 8.48 4.84 12.20
N THR A 158 7.57 4.34 13.02
CA THR A 158 7.87 3.37 14.10
C THR A 158 7.74 1.98 13.51
N TYR A 159 8.75 1.14 13.70
CA TYR A 159 8.78 -0.22 13.16
C TYR A 159 8.24 -1.24 14.15
N ILE A 160 7.68 -2.32 13.63
CA ILE A 160 7.19 -3.47 14.36
C ILE A 160 7.86 -4.70 13.78
N TRP A 161 8.37 -5.56 14.65
CA TRP A 161 9.02 -6.80 14.26
C TRP A 161 8.17 -8.02 14.58
N TYR A 162 8.29 -9.03 13.74
CA TYR A 162 7.59 -10.30 13.86
C TYR A 162 8.57 -11.45 13.70
N LYS A 163 8.49 -12.42 14.62
CA LYS A 163 9.19 -13.69 14.55
C LYS A 163 8.17 -14.79 14.32
N ASN A 164 8.30 -15.55 13.25
CA ASN A 164 7.35 -16.60 12.88
C ASN A 164 5.89 -16.09 12.78
N GLY A 165 5.74 -14.83 12.36
CA GLY A 165 4.46 -14.13 12.32
C GLY A 165 3.96 -13.62 13.67
N GLN A 166 4.60 -13.92 14.79
CA GLN A 166 4.24 -13.41 16.10
C GLN A 166 4.90 -12.06 16.36
N HIS A 167 4.13 -11.10 16.87
CA HIS A 167 4.62 -9.77 17.23
C HIS A 167 5.70 -9.87 18.33
N LEU A 168 6.80 -9.13 18.15
CA LEU A 168 7.84 -8.97 19.13
C LEU A 168 7.67 -7.62 19.84
N ASP A 169 7.24 -7.65 21.09
CA ASP A 169 6.81 -6.48 21.86
C ASP A 169 7.90 -5.43 22.16
N GLU A 170 9.17 -5.74 21.94
CA GLU A 170 10.27 -4.97 22.52
C GLU A 170 11.02 -4.05 21.53
N SER A 171 10.70 -4.05 20.22
CA SER A 171 11.50 -3.27 19.28
C SER A 171 10.66 -2.36 18.38
N THR A 172 10.85 -1.05 18.54
CA THR A 172 10.32 0.02 17.66
C THR A 172 11.38 0.56 16.71
N SER A 173 12.59 0.00 16.76
CA SER A 173 13.74 0.38 15.96
C SER A 173 13.64 -0.21 14.53
N PRO A 174 14.18 0.48 13.50
CA PRO A 174 14.39 -0.12 12.20
C PRO A 174 15.35 -1.32 12.21
N GLN A 175 16.05 -1.54 13.31
CA GLN A 175 16.97 -2.67 13.51
C GLN A 175 16.53 -3.56 14.66
N TYR A 176 16.62 -4.86 14.43
CA TYR A 176 16.43 -5.92 15.43
C TYR A 176 17.67 -6.81 15.47
N LYS A 177 18.13 -7.15 16.67
CA LYS A 177 19.25 -8.07 16.88
C LYS A 177 18.72 -9.44 17.25
N ASP A 178 18.98 -10.40 16.37
CA ASP A 178 18.60 -11.78 16.60
C ASP A 178 19.69 -12.51 17.40
N PRO A 179 19.36 -13.16 18.55
CA PRO A 179 20.34 -13.94 19.31
C PRO A 179 20.93 -15.10 18.50
N VAL A 180 22.19 -15.43 18.73
CA VAL A 180 22.95 -16.48 18.03
C VAL A 180 22.28 -17.87 18.04
N TYR A 181 21.32 -18.09 18.92
CA TYR A 181 20.63 -19.36 19.10
C TYR A 181 19.25 -19.43 18.42
N SER A 182 18.97 -18.56 17.47
CA SER A 182 17.72 -18.70 16.69
C SER A 182 17.73 -20.01 15.90
N ASN A 183 16.57 -20.66 15.83
CA ASN A 183 16.42 -21.90 15.07
C ASN A 183 16.53 -21.64 13.57
N TYR A 184 17.04 -22.64 12.83
CA TYR A 184 17.07 -22.60 11.36
C TYR A 184 15.69 -22.37 10.73
N GLU A 185 14.62 -22.66 11.45
CA GLU A 185 13.25 -22.51 11.01
C GLU A 185 12.64 -21.13 11.28
N ASP A 186 13.34 -20.28 12.03
CA ASP A 186 12.85 -18.95 12.38
C ASP A 186 12.84 -18.03 11.15
N SER A 187 11.71 -17.41 10.94
CA SER A 187 11.51 -16.35 9.94
C SER A 187 11.19 -15.02 10.60
N TYR A 188 11.65 -13.95 10.00
CA TYR A 188 11.43 -12.59 10.50
C TYR A 188 10.82 -11.71 9.42
N SER A 189 9.91 -10.85 9.82
CA SER A 189 9.34 -9.78 8.98
C SER A 189 9.17 -8.51 9.80
N CYS A 190 9.00 -7.40 9.13
CA CYS A 190 8.73 -6.12 9.75
C CYS A 190 7.52 -5.43 9.12
N ALA A 191 6.90 -4.54 9.90
CA ALA A 191 5.85 -3.63 9.45
C ALA A 191 6.10 -2.22 10.00
N VAL A 192 5.31 -1.26 9.56
CA VAL A 192 5.27 0.09 10.13
C VAL A 192 3.98 0.22 10.95
N LYS A 193 4.10 0.74 12.17
CA LYS A 193 2.97 0.95 13.08
C LYS A 193 1.90 1.84 12.40
N GLY A 194 0.65 1.40 12.47
CA GLY A 194 -0.47 2.03 11.77
C GLY A 194 -0.67 1.53 10.35
N HIS A 195 0.25 0.67 9.87
CA HIS A 195 0.18 -0.07 8.60
C HIS A 195 0.53 -1.53 8.85
N ASP A 196 -0.06 -2.10 9.89
CA ASP A 196 0.28 -3.45 10.39
C ASP A 196 -0.07 -4.56 9.39
N ASP A 197 -0.92 -4.26 8.41
CA ASP A 197 -1.26 -5.12 7.29
C ASP A 197 -0.20 -5.10 6.15
N LEU A 198 0.72 -4.13 6.16
CA LEU A 198 1.74 -3.94 5.13
C LEU A 198 3.10 -4.48 5.59
N HIS A 199 3.18 -5.80 5.76
CA HIS A 199 4.43 -6.46 6.17
C HIS A 199 5.43 -6.59 5.04
N SER A 200 6.73 -6.62 5.41
CA SER A 200 7.78 -7.12 4.53
C SER A 200 7.57 -8.61 4.22
N PRO A 201 8.12 -9.14 3.13
CA PRO A 201 8.31 -10.58 3.00
C PRO A 201 9.10 -11.13 4.21
N ALA A 202 8.73 -12.32 4.66
CA ALA A 202 9.47 -13.01 5.72
C ALA A 202 10.83 -13.51 5.19
N VAL A 203 11.88 -13.32 5.98
CA VAL A 203 13.24 -13.77 5.64
C VAL A 203 13.75 -14.79 6.65
N CYS A 204 14.55 -15.72 6.18
CA CYS A 204 15.27 -16.67 7.03
C CYS A 204 16.57 -16.04 7.51
N VAL A 205 16.90 -16.25 8.76
CA VAL A 205 18.15 -15.74 9.37
C VAL A 205 19.25 -16.78 9.31
N GLN A 206 18.90 -18.05 9.49
CA GLN A 206 19.83 -19.17 9.38
C GLN A 206 19.30 -20.16 8.34
N GLY A 207 20.00 -20.26 7.21
CA GLY A 207 19.57 -21.14 6.12
C GLY A 207 18.53 -20.51 5.20
N GLN A 208 17.92 -21.33 4.32
CA GLN A 208 16.94 -20.87 3.31
C GLN A 208 15.54 -21.47 3.50
N ASP A 209 15.40 -22.44 4.38
CA ASP A 209 14.19 -23.28 4.50
C ASP A 209 13.36 -22.99 5.76
N CYS A 210 13.38 -21.75 6.24
CA CYS A 210 12.53 -21.35 7.36
C CYS A 210 11.05 -21.36 6.98
N SER A 211 10.18 -21.58 7.97
CA SER A 211 8.74 -21.64 7.75
C SER A 211 8.16 -20.27 7.35
N ARG A 212 7.54 -20.22 6.16
CA ARG A 212 6.96 -19.01 5.59
C ARG A 212 5.63 -19.30 4.92
N VAL A 213 4.69 -18.36 5.04
CA VAL A 213 3.44 -18.34 4.28
C VAL A 213 3.43 -17.08 3.43
N THR A 214 3.24 -17.25 2.12
CA THR A 214 3.16 -16.14 1.18
C THR A 214 1.81 -16.15 0.49
N TYR A 215 1.04 -15.09 0.64
CA TYR A 215 -0.27 -14.94 0.00
C TYR A 215 -0.13 -14.31 -1.38
N THR A 216 -0.91 -14.80 -2.33
CA THR A 216 -0.91 -14.30 -3.71
C THR A 216 -1.38 -12.84 -3.77
N LYS A 217 -2.42 -12.50 -2.98
CA LYS A 217 -2.95 -11.14 -2.84
C LYS A 217 -3.11 -10.82 -1.36
N ARG A 218 -2.78 -9.60 -0.96
CA ARG A 218 -2.95 -9.11 0.42
C ARG A 218 -4.32 -8.49 0.66
N ARG A 219 -4.89 -7.92 -0.39
CA ARG A 219 -6.23 -7.33 -0.38
C ARG A 219 -7.01 -7.81 -1.59
N ILE A 220 -8.27 -8.08 -1.39
CA ILE A 220 -9.21 -8.52 -2.43
C ILE A 220 -10.51 -7.77 -2.22
N CYS A 221 -11.00 -7.15 -3.28
CA CYS A 221 -12.33 -6.57 -3.37
C CYS A 221 -13.20 -7.46 -4.24
N VAL A 222 -14.40 -7.78 -3.75
CA VAL A 222 -15.33 -8.65 -4.46
C VAL A 222 -16.77 -8.16 -4.30
N LEU A 223 -17.60 -8.50 -5.26
CA LEU A 223 -19.03 -8.19 -5.21
C LEU A 223 -19.78 -9.23 -4.37
N LYS A 224 -20.81 -8.78 -3.67
CA LYS A 224 -21.80 -9.63 -3.02
C LYS A 224 -22.39 -10.64 -4.00
N GLY A 225 -22.56 -11.90 -3.59
CA GLY A 225 -23.07 -13.00 -4.41
C GLY A 225 -22.04 -13.64 -5.35
N SER A 226 -20.81 -13.10 -5.43
CA SER A 226 -19.74 -13.71 -6.25
C SER A 226 -19.01 -14.83 -5.51
N THR A 227 -18.05 -15.44 -6.19
CA THR A 227 -17.14 -16.45 -5.63
C THR A 227 -15.72 -15.91 -5.67
N VAL A 228 -14.94 -16.19 -4.62
CA VAL A 228 -13.54 -15.74 -4.50
C VAL A 228 -12.62 -16.92 -4.22
N ASP A 229 -11.40 -16.83 -4.75
CA ASP A 229 -10.28 -17.71 -4.42
C ASP A 229 -9.19 -16.92 -3.70
N ILE A 230 -8.87 -17.33 -2.48
CA ILE A 230 -7.76 -16.79 -1.67
C ILE A 230 -6.67 -17.85 -1.61
N SER A 231 -5.47 -17.52 -2.11
CA SER A 231 -4.40 -18.51 -2.23
C SER A 231 -3.13 -18.10 -1.52
N CYS A 232 -2.44 -19.07 -0.95
CA CYS A 232 -1.11 -18.92 -0.38
C CYS A 232 -0.20 -20.10 -0.71
N THR A 233 1.10 -19.90 -0.55
CA THR A 233 2.12 -20.95 -0.60
C THR A 233 2.80 -21.05 0.75
N TYR A 234 3.05 -22.29 1.21
CA TYR A 234 3.88 -22.60 2.35
C TYR A 234 5.25 -23.06 1.89
N VAL A 235 6.28 -22.56 2.54
CA VAL A 235 7.66 -23.05 2.42
C VAL A 235 8.15 -23.34 3.83
N GLY A 236 8.78 -24.47 4.04
CA GLY A 236 9.34 -24.87 5.31
C GLY A 236 10.07 -26.21 5.21
N TYR A 237 10.93 -26.49 6.18
CA TYR A 237 11.72 -27.72 6.23
C TYR A 237 10.85 -28.96 6.43
N TYR A 238 9.78 -28.84 7.22
CA TYR A 238 8.88 -29.96 7.52
C TYR A 238 7.62 -29.91 6.69
N SER A 239 7.19 -31.12 6.27
CA SER A 239 5.89 -31.27 5.64
C SER A 239 4.74 -30.95 6.59
N THR A 240 3.69 -30.35 6.07
CA THR A 240 2.47 -30.09 6.83
C THR A 240 1.69 -31.38 7.08
N THR A 241 1.23 -31.59 8.31
CA THR A 241 0.37 -32.72 8.69
C THR A 241 -1.11 -32.38 8.66
N SER A 242 -1.41 -31.09 8.83
CA SER A 242 -2.77 -30.54 8.82
C SER A 242 -2.73 -29.08 8.46
N THR A 243 -3.74 -28.61 7.74
CA THR A 243 -3.89 -27.21 7.32
C THR A 243 -5.35 -26.82 7.37
N PHE A 244 -5.64 -25.57 7.69
CA PHE A 244 -6.98 -24.98 7.55
C PHE A 244 -6.90 -23.46 7.39
N TRP A 245 -8.03 -22.86 7.01
CA TRP A 245 -8.20 -21.43 6.93
C TRP A 245 -9.12 -20.94 8.05
N PHE A 246 -8.87 -19.73 8.56
CA PHE A 246 -9.67 -19.12 9.63
C PHE A 246 -9.77 -17.60 9.43
N ARG A 247 -10.72 -16.98 10.13
CA ARG A 247 -10.88 -15.52 10.18
C ARG A 247 -10.13 -14.96 11.38
N SER A 248 -9.35 -13.90 11.16
CA SER A 248 -8.54 -13.29 12.22
C SER A 248 -9.36 -12.46 13.24
N ASP A 249 -10.60 -12.10 12.91
CA ASP A 249 -11.53 -11.38 13.81
C ASP A 249 -12.17 -12.27 14.88
N LYS A 250 -11.99 -13.59 14.81
CA LYS A 250 -12.43 -14.53 15.83
C LYS A 250 -11.39 -14.63 16.95
N SER A 251 -11.84 -14.77 18.18
CA SER A 251 -10.97 -14.87 19.37
C SER A 251 -10.06 -16.11 19.38
N THR A 252 -10.47 -17.17 18.70
CA THR A 252 -9.72 -18.41 18.51
C THR A 252 -9.70 -18.78 17.03
N PRO A 253 -8.56 -19.29 16.51
CA PRO A 253 -8.50 -19.82 15.16
C PRO A 253 -9.41 -21.06 15.03
N GLU A 254 -10.52 -20.91 14.34
CA GLU A 254 -11.46 -22.00 14.03
C GLU A 254 -11.45 -22.29 12.55
N ASP A 255 -11.44 -23.58 12.20
CA ASP A 255 -11.50 -24.05 10.84
C ASP A 255 -12.83 -23.60 10.18
N LEU A 256 -12.74 -22.83 9.09
CA LEU A 256 -13.90 -22.29 8.39
C LEU A 256 -14.87 -23.37 7.90
N THR A 257 -14.40 -24.57 7.62
CA THR A 257 -15.28 -25.70 7.23
C THR A 257 -16.21 -26.14 8.36
N ARG A 258 -15.89 -25.77 9.59
CA ARG A 258 -16.70 -26.06 10.79
C ARG A 258 -17.54 -24.88 11.26
N ASP A 259 -17.31 -23.67 10.71
CA ASP A 259 -18.08 -22.49 11.03
C ASP A 259 -19.48 -22.59 10.36
N PRO A 260 -20.57 -22.55 11.15
CA PRO A 260 -21.94 -22.61 10.61
C PRO A 260 -22.25 -21.53 9.56
N GLY A 261 -21.61 -20.36 9.66
CA GLY A 261 -21.76 -19.25 8.71
C GLY A 261 -21.23 -19.58 7.31
N TYR A 262 -20.38 -20.60 7.19
CA TYR A 262 -19.73 -21.00 5.94
C TYR A 262 -20.19 -22.37 5.42
N THR A 263 -21.15 -22.99 6.07
CA THR A 263 -21.64 -24.33 5.68
C THR A 263 -22.10 -24.36 4.22
N GLY A 264 -21.50 -25.23 3.42
CA GLY A 264 -21.79 -25.40 1.99
C GLY A 264 -21.26 -24.30 1.07
N ARG A 265 -20.59 -23.27 1.62
CA ARG A 265 -20.02 -22.15 0.85
C ARG A 265 -18.50 -22.18 0.75
N VAL A 266 -17.82 -23.01 1.54
CA VAL A 266 -16.36 -23.04 1.65
C VAL A 266 -15.80 -24.37 1.15
N GLU A 267 -14.77 -24.28 0.33
CA GLU A 267 -14.00 -25.40 -0.17
C GLU A 267 -12.50 -25.12 -0.07
N TYR A 268 -11.71 -26.12 0.37
CA TYR A 268 -10.25 -26.06 0.35
C TYR A 268 -9.73 -26.86 -0.82
N THR A 269 -8.86 -26.25 -1.62
CA THR A 269 -8.16 -26.91 -2.73
C THR A 269 -6.66 -26.67 -2.58
N GLY A 270 -5.87 -27.55 -3.21
CA GLY A 270 -4.42 -27.44 -3.20
C GLY A 270 -3.73 -28.62 -2.54
N THR A 271 -2.43 -28.65 -2.71
CA THR A 271 -1.57 -29.73 -2.22
C THR A 271 -0.28 -29.16 -1.62
N TYR A 272 0.41 -29.99 -0.84
CA TYR A 272 1.72 -29.70 -0.24
C TYR A 272 2.76 -29.15 -1.24
N LYS A 273 2.63 -29.44 -2.54
CA LYS A 273 3.56 -28.96 -3.59
C LYS A 273 3.01 -27.81 -4.43
N GLY A 274 1.82 -27.32 -4.11
CA GLY A 274 1.16 -26.24 -4.85
C GLY A 274 0.56 -25.19 -3.91
N PRO A 275 -0.14 -24.21 -4.46
CA PRO A 275 -0.82 -23.23 -3.61
C PRO A 275 -1.97 -23.90 -2.84
N PHE A 276 -2.13 -23.51 -1.58
CA PHE A 276 -3.32 -23.77 -0.79
C PHE A 276 -4.35 -22.70 -1.09
N THR A 277 -5.55 -23.09 -1.49
CA THR A 277 -6.60 -22.16 -1.89
C THR A 277 -7.85 -22.39 -1.06
N LEU A 278 -8.37 -21.29 -0.51
CA LEU A 278 -9.69 -21.16 0.07
C LEU A 278 -10.62 -20.58 -0.99
N ARG A 279 -11.66 -21.33 -1.35
CA ARG A 279 -12.78 -20.85 -2.18
C ARG A 279 -13.97 -20.55 -1.31
N ILE A 280 -14.55 -19.36 -1.46
CA ILE A 280 -15.79 -18.96 -0.78
C ILE A 280 -16.81 -18.57 -1.86
N SER A 281 -17.97 -19.22 -1.85
CA SER A 281 -19.07 -18.98 -2.78
C SER A 281 -20.16 -18.13 -2.12
N ASP A 282 -21.02 -17.52 -2.95
CA ASP A 282 -22.20 -16.75 -2.50
C ASP A 282 -21.86 -15.71 -1.43
N LEU A 283 -20.88 -14.87 -1.72
CA LEU A 283 -20.33 -13.89 -0.78
C LEU A 283 -21.39 -12.92 -0.24
N ILE A 284 -21.35 -12.68 1.07
CA ILE A 284 -22.14 -11.68 1.79
C ILE A 284 -21.25 -10.63 2.41
N GLU A 285 -21.79 -9.48 2.78
CA GLU A 285 -21.01 -8.36 3.36
C GLU A 285 -20.28 -8.74 4.64
N GLU A 286 -20.88 -9.63 5.44
CA GLU A 286 -20.34 -10.18 6.67
C GLU A 286 -19.11 -11.09 6.46
N ASP A 287 -18.86 -11.52 5.22
CA ASP A 287 -17.63 -12.23 4.85
C ASP A 287 -16.42 -11.29 4.77
N SER A 288 -16.62 -9.97 4.85
CA SER A 288 -15.52 -9.01 4.91
C SER A 288 -14.68 -9.23 6.16
N ALA A 289 -13.47 -9.73 5.98
CA ALA A 289 -12.55 -10.07 7.06
C ALA A 289 -11.13 -10.30 6.52
N GLU A 290 -10.17 -10.46 7.43
CA GLU A 290 -8.86 -11.01 7.09
C GLU A 290 -8.88 -12.53 7.26
N TYR A 291 -8.54 -13.23 6.16
CA TYR A 291 -8.44 -14.69 6.10
C TYR A 291 -7.00 -15.11 6.20
N ARG A 292 -6.71 -16.02 7.13
CA ARG A 292 -5.39 -16.54 7.41
C ARG A 292 -5.34 -18.04 7.20
N PHE A 293 -4.20 -18.49 6.67
CA PHE A 293 -3.87 -19.91 6.54
C PHE A 293 -3.04 -20.35 7.74
N THR A 294 -3.42 -21.45 8.37
CA THR A 294 -2.61 -22.10 9.41
C THR A 294 -2.24 -23.50 8.98
N PHE A 295 -1.11 -23.96 9.47
CA PHE A 295 -0.60 -25.28 9.22
C PHE A 295 -0.01 -25.89 10.48
N LYS A 296 -0.02 -27.21 10.55
CA LYS A 296 0.60 -27.98 11.59
C LYS A 296 1.64 -28.90 10.96
N THR A 297 2.80 -28.99 11.59
CA THR A 297 3.84 -29.97 11.27
C THR A 297 3.89 -31.03 12.36
N TYR A 298 4.73 -32.06 12.20
CA TYR A 298 4.91 -33.06 13.25
C TYR A 298 5.38 -32.48 14.59
N TYR A 299 6.13 -31.36 14.55
CA TYR A 299 6.76 -30.77 15.73
C TYR A 299 6.03 -29.56 16.30
N PHE A 300 5.33 -28.78 15.48
CA PHE A 300 4.70 -27.52 15.91
C PHE A 300 3.54 -27.07 15.03
N GLU A 301 2.76 -26.15 15.55
CA GLU A 301 1.68 -25.46 14.87
C GLU A 301 2.11 -24.03 14.60
N TRP A 302 1.99 -23.62 13.34
CA TRP A 302 2.45 -22.32 12.87
C TRP A 302 1.38 -21.70 11.95
N GLY A 303 1.62 -20.46 11.56
CA GLY A 303 0.89 -19.81 10.47
C GLY A 303 -0.27 -18.94 10.89
N HIS A 304 -0.91 -19.18 12.03
CA HIS A 304 -2.05 -18.34 12.46
C HIS A 304 -1.65 -16.91 12.85
N SER A 305 -0.36 -16.65 13.07
CA SER A 305 0.17 -15.30 13.33
C SER A 305 0.68 -14.58 12.10
N PHE A 306 0.82 -15.25 10.95
CA PHE A 306 1.20 -14.58 9.69
C PHE A 306 0.03 -13.75 9.15
N PRO A 307 0.30 -12.49 8.72
CA PRO A 307 -0.74 -11.66 8.12
C PRO A 307 -1.32 -12.33 6.88
N GLY A 308 -2.65 -12.33 6.80
CA GLY A 308 -3.41 -13.00 5.77
C GLY A 308 -3.76 -12.11 4.57
N THR A 309 -4.88 -12.46 3.95
CA THR A 309 -5.53 -11.66 2.90
C THR A 309 -6.76 -10.98 3.47
N THR A 310 -6.80 -9.66 3.43
CA THR A 310 -7.99 -8.89 3.77
C THR A 310 -8.94 -8.89 2.57
N MET A 311 -10.15 -9.37 2.78
CA MET A 311 -11.22 -9.35 1.80
C MET A 311 -12.29 -8.35 2.20
N SER A 312 -12.73 -7.53 1.25
CA SER A 312 -13.86 -6.63 1.41
C SER A 312 -14.93 -7.02 0.39
N VAL A 313 -16.14 -7.27 0.88
CA VAL A 313 -17.30 -7.56 0.04
C VAL A 313 -18.15 -6.31 -0.05
N THR A 314 -18.41 -5.84 -1.26
CA THR A 314 -19.22 -4.64 -1.52
C THR A 314 -20.56 -5.04 -2.12
N GLY A 315 -21.62 -4.31 -1.71
CA GLY A 315 -22.93 -4.44 -2.37
C GLY A 315 -22.87 -3.93 -3.82
N ASN A 316 -23.83 -4.31 -4.63
CA ASN A 316 -23.97 -3.78 -5.98
C ASN A 316 -24.01 -2.24 -5.90
N THR A 317 -23.05 -1.57 -6.49
CA THR A 317 -23.17 -0.15 -6.78
C THR A 317 -24.37 0.01 -7.70
N THR A 318 -25.43 0.62 -7.20
CA THR A 318 -26.56 1.03 -8.01
C THR A 318 -26.01 1.81 -9.21
N LEU A 319 -26.16 1.23 -10.39
CA LEU A 319 -25.99 1.95 -11.65
C LEU A 319 -26.86 3.21 -11.56
N TYR A 320 -26.26 4.38 -11.47
CA TYR A 320 -26.94 5.60 -11.81
C TYR A 320 -27.40 5.45 -13.27
N ASP A 321 -28.70 5.40 -13.43
CA ASP A 321 -29.40 5.39 -14.69
C ASP A 321 -28.95 6.61 -15.53
N THR A 322 -28.00 6.39 -16.40
CA THR A 322 -27.69 7.29 -17.51
C THR A 322 -28.12 6.57 -18.79
N THR A 323 -29.43 6.61 -19.02
CA THR A 323 -29.98 6.43 -20.36
C THR A 323 -29.31 7.39 -21.33
N LEU A 324 -28.75 6.82 -22.41
CA LEU A 324 -28.19 7.44 -23.62
C LEU A 324 -26.64 7.53 -23.64
N TYR A 325 -25.98 6.44 -23.97
CA TYR A 325 -25.11 6.34 -25.15
C TYR A 325 -24.81 4.85 -25.43
N HIS A 326 -25.19 4.45 -26.61
CA HIS A 326 -25.15 3.07 -27.13
C HIS A 326 -23.74 2.52 -27.34
N ILE A 327 -23.60 1.22 -26.93
CA ILE A 327 -22.92 0.12 -27.61
C ILE A 327 -21.43 0.33 -27.94
N GLU A 328 -20.57 -0.28 -27.13
CA GLU A 328 -19.31 -0.96 -27.46
C GLU A 328 -18.29 -1.05 -26.31
N LEU A 329 -18.72 -1.26 -25.07
CA LEU A 329 -17.80 -1.47 -23.93
C LEU A 329 -18.34 -2.50 -22.94
N GLN A 330 -18.67 -3.70 -23.43
CA GLN A 330 -19.29 -4.74 -22.57
C GLN A 330 -18.34 -5.79 -21.97
N GLU A 331 -17.02 -5.59 -21.96
CA GLU A 331 -16.11 -6.60 -21.39
C GLU A 331 -15.12 -6.13 -20.30
N LYS A 332 -15.20 -4.89 -19.81
CA LYS A 332 -14.23 -4.38 -18.81
C LYS A 332 -14.82 -3.76 -17.52
N ILE A 333 -16.07 -4.02 -17.20
CA ILE A 333 -16.70 -3.47 -16.00
C ILE A 333 -16.96 -4.61 -15.01
N ASN A 334 -15.95 -5.04 -14.25
CA ASN A 334 -16.19 -5.94 -13.10
C ASN A 334 -15.00 -5.99 -12.12
N GLU A 335 -14.28 -4.91 -11.85
CA GLU A 335 -13.50 -4.84 -10.61
C GLU A 335 -14.19 -3.87 -9.63
N PRO A 336 -14.66 -4.37 -8.48
CA PRO A 336 -15.29 -3.52 -7.47
C PRO A 336 -14.25 -2.59 -6.85
N SER A 337 -14.59 -1.31 -6.70
CA SER A 337 -13.79 -0.37 -5.91
C SER A 337 -14.02 -0.62 -4.41
N CYS A 338 -12.96 -0.84 -3.66
CA CYS A 338 -13.00 -0.89 -2.19
C CYS A 338 -12.84 0.47 -1.55
#